data_2a7af21d25a6c0b333ad8f3a27955a71
#
_entry.id   2a7af21d25a6c0b333ad8f3a27955a71
#
_cell.length_a   1.000
_cell.length_b   1.000
_cell.length_c   1.000
_cell.angle_alpha   90.00
_cell.angle_beta   90.00
_cell.angle_gamma   90.00
#
_symmetry.space_group_name_H-M   'P 1'
#
loop_
_entity.id
_entity.type
_entity.pdbx_description
1 polymer ?
#
loop_
_entity_poly.entity_id
_entity_poly.type
_entity_poly.pdbx_seq_one_letter_code
_entity_poly.pdbx_strand_id
1 'polypeptide(L)'
;SKIECFNDWVKEIKEYNYLHNHARMWFASIWIFTLGLPWQKGAEFFMKYLLDGDAASNTLSWRWVAGLQTKGKNYLAQTWNINKFLDKKYQNIELIENAYPIVDNREYKILPIDIPKSNNRNDYLIVFENDLSDQSIKINDYKKIYFILLDNSYRSLKLDSKVLKYKKNIMLEKLNKINDNLELVEEDKIKKLLENSKNFDIVYPSIGENMSFLKRIVKEKKLNLNFITRSEDIFCWNFSNKGYFNFKSNIPKILAKFQ
;
A
#
# COMPACT_ATOMS: atom_id res chain seq x y z
N SER A 1 -10.10 25.04 -3.53
CA SER A 1 -11.51 24.92 -3.94
C SER A 1 -12.38 25.90 -3.13
N LYS A 2 -13.65 26.01 -3.48
CA LYS A 2 -14.64 26.75 -2.66
C LYS A 2 -15.16 25.93 -1.46
N ILE A 3 -14.75 24.69 -1.32
CA ILE A 3 -15.20 23.77 -0.26
C ILE A 3 -14.19 23.82 0.88
N GLU A 4 -14.56 24.50 1.96
CA GLU A 4 -13.66 24.78 3.08
C GLU A 4 -13.14 23.51 3.76
N CYS A 5 -14.01 22.56 4.10
CA CYS A 5 -13.61 21.30 4.74
C CYS A 5 -12.61 20.50 3.88
N PHE A 6 -12.81 20.51 2.56
CA PHE A 6 -11.86 19.85 1.64
C PHE A 6 -10.49 20.52 1.66
N ASN A 7 -10.45 21.86 1.66
CA ASN A 7 -9.19 22.62 1.72
C ASN A 7 -8.44 22.35 3.05
N ASP A 8 -9.17 22.27 4.17
CA ASP A 8 -8.58 21.95 5.48
C ASP A 8 -8.03 20.53 5.51
N TRP A 9 -8.73 19.53 4.94
CA TRP A 9 -8.21 18.18 4.84
C TRP A 9 -6.98 18.08 3.93
N VAL A 10 -6.89 18.88 2.85
CA VAL A 10 -5.67 18.97 2.03
C VAL A 10 -4.50 19.48 2.88
N LYS A 11 -4.72 20.50 3.72
CA LYS A 11 -3.70 21.03 4.64
C LYS A 11 -3.30 19.97 5.67
N GLU A 12 -4.29 19.33 6.33
CA GLU A 12 -4.08 18.28 7.33
C GLU A 12 -3.22 17.13 6.77
N ILE A 13 -3.55 16.62 5.57
CA ILE A 13 -2.76 15.59 4.92
C ILE A 13 -1.32 16.04 4.67
N LYS A 14 -1.11 17.27 4.19
CA LYS A 14 0.23 17.79 3.90
C LYS A 14 1.03 18.10 5.17
N GLU A 15 0.37 18.49 6.26
CA GLU A 15 1.01 18.85 7.52
C GLU A 15 1.31 17.65 8.37
N TYR A 16 0.32 16.75 8.56
CA TYR A 16 0.41 15.62 9.48
C TYR A 16 0.62 14.26 8.79
N ASN A 17 0.52 14.22 7.45
CA ASN A 17 0.61 12.99 6.67
C ASN A 17 -0.42 11.91 7.08
N TYR A 18 -1.54 12.37 7.61
CA TYR A 18 -2.65 11.56 8.09
C TYR A 18 -3.98 12.24 7.80
N LEU A 19 -5.01 11.44 7.63
CA LEU A 19 -6.41 11.88 7.61
C LEU A 19 -7.27 10.75 8.16
N HIS A 20 -8.24 11.09 9.02
CA HIS A 20 -9.16 10.10 9.59
C HIS A 20 -9.94 9.36 8.49
N ASN A 21 -10.21 8.06 8.70
CA ASN A 21 -10.81 7.19 7.67
C ASN A 21 -12.12 7.73 7.08
N HIS A 22 -13.04 8.26 7.90
CA HIS A 22 -14.28 8.89 7.43
C HIS A 22 -13.99 10.07 6.49
N ALA A 23 -13.06 10.94 6.88
CA ALA A 23 -12.70 12.10 6.09
C ALA A 23 -12.05 11.71 4.76
N ARG A 24 -11.32 10.58 4.71
CA ARG A 24 -10.78 10.05 3.44
C ARG A 24 -11.88 9.69 2.44
N MET A 25 -12.98 9.12 2.91
CA MET A 25 -14.13 8.78 2.06
C MET A 25 -14.82 10.04 1.52
N TRP A 26 -15.05 11.04 2.38
CA TRP A 26 -15.61 12.33 1.98
C TRP A 26 -14.68 13.06 1.02
N PHE A 27 -13.40 13.10 1.32
CA PHE A 27 -12.36 13.69 0.48
C PHE A 27 -12.39 13.10 -0.94
N ALA A 28 -12.35 11.76 -1.04
CA ALA A 28 -12.35 11.08 -2.32
C ALA A 28 -13.65 11.31 -3.11
N SER A 29 -14.81 11.33 -2.44
CA SER A 29 -16.09 11.64 -3.06
C SER A 29 -16.14 13.08 -3.58
N ILE A 30 -15.70 14.05 -2.80
CA ILE A 30 -15.64 15.47 -3.20
C ILE A 30 -14.67 15.63 -4.38
N TRP A 31 -13.50 15.01 -4.30
CA TRP A 31 -12.51 15.03 -5.39
C TRP A 31 -13.09 14.57 -6.71
N ILE A 32 -13.75 13.40 -6.68
CA ILE A 32 -14.26 12.74 -7.89
C ILE A 32 -15.51 13.43 -8.43
N PHE A 33 -16.50 13.64 -7.58
CA PHE A 33 -17.84 13.99 -8.04
C PHE A 33 -18.13 15.50 -7.96
N THR A 34 -17.74 16.17 -6.89
CA THR A 34 -18.00 17.61 -6.75
C THR A 34 -16.98 18.45 -7.52
N LEU A 35 -15.70 18.05 -7.48
CA LEU A 35 -14.64 18.76 -8.21
C LEU A 35 -14.38 18.21 -9.61
N GLY A 36 -14.97 17.06 -9.96
CA GLY A 36 -14.84 16.44 -11.28
C GLY A 36 -13.41 16.00 -11.62
N LEU A 37 -12.57 15.71 -10.63
CA LEU A 37 -11.16 15.39 -10.84
C LEU A 37 -10.94 13.87 -11.04
N PRO A 38 -9.95 13.47 -11.85
CA PRO A 38 -9.63 12.06 -12.05
C PRO A 38 -9.28 11.37 -10.72
N TRP A 39 -9.97 10.25 -10.41
CA TRP A 39 -9.75 9.49 -9.17
C TRP A 39 -8.30 9.01 -9.01
N GLN A 40 -7.62 8.69 -10.12
CA GLN A 40 -6.23 8.25 -10.12
C GLN A 40 -5.30 9.31 -9.52
N LYS A 41 -5.55 10.58 -9.83
CA LYS A 41 -4.76 11.71 -9.28
C LYS A 41 -5.00 11.90 -7.78
N GLY A 42 -6.20 11.64 -7.31
CA GLY A 42 -6.51 11.61 -5.88
C GLY A 42 -5.81 10.44 -5.17
N ALA A 43 -5.82 9.26 -5.79
CA ALA A 43 -5.09 8.10 -5.28
C ALA A 43 -3.56 8.34 -5.23
N GLU A 44 -2.98 8.97 -6.27
CA GLU A 44 -1.57 9.40 -6.26
C GLU A 44 -1.29 10.40 -5.12
N PHE A 45 -2.20 11.37 -4.88
CA PHE A 45 -2.07 12.33 -3.80
C PHE A 45 -2.04 11.64 -2.43
N PHE A 46 -2.92 10.67 -2.17
CA PHE A 46 -2.92 9.89 -0.94
C PHE A 46 -1.64 9.07 -0.79
N MET A 47 -1.21 8.36 -1.83
CA MET A 47 0.05 7.61 -1.80
C MET A 47 1.26 8.47 -1.52
N LYS A 48 1.28 9.70 -2.05
CA LYS A 48 2.39 10.64 -1.84
C LYS A 48 2.50 11.08 -0.38
N TYR A 49 1.38 11.36 0.27
CA TYR A 49 1.39 12.07 1.56
C TYR A 49 1.02 11.20 2.76
N LEU A 50 0.24 10.13 2.62
CA LEU A 50 -0.19 9.34 3.77
C LEU A 50 0.91 8.42 4.28
N LEU A 51 1.14 8.39 5.61
CA LEU A 51 2.11 7.50 6.26
C LEU A 51 1.77 6.03 6.06
N ASP A 52 0.48 5.70 6.06
CA ASP A 52 -0.07 4.36 5.90
C ASP A 52 -0.44 4.03 4.43
N GLY A 53 0.12 4.77 3.47
CA GLY A 53 -0.14 4.55 2.04
C GLY A 53 0.31 3.16 1.58
N ASP A 54 -0.68 2.32 1.22
CA ASP A 54 -0.50 1.01 0.61
C ASP A 54 -1.10 0.98 -0.79
N ALA A 55 -0.37 0.43 -1.75
CA ALA A 55 -0.75 0.51 -3.17
C ALA A 55 -2.07 -0.19 -3.48
N ALA A 56 -2.30 -1.37 -2.90
CA ALA A 56 -3.52 -2.15 -3.14
C ALA A 56 -4.72 -1.53 -2.44
N SER A 57 -4.60 -1.30 -1.13
CA SER A 57 -5.66 -0.75 -0.28
C SER A 57 -6.11 0.63 -0.77
N ASN A 58 -5.16 1.52 -1.05
CA ASN A 58 -5.44 2.86 -1.56
C ASN A 58 -6.17 2.82 -2.91
N THR A 59 -5.65 2.05 -3.87
CA THR A 59 -6.28 1.95 -5.21
C THR A 59 -7.70 1.38 -5.11
N LEU A 60 -7.90 0.31 -4.35
CA LEU A 60 -9.20 -0.32 -4.20
C LEU A 60 -10.21 0.58 -3.47
N SER A 61 -9.77 1.35 -2.47
CA SER A 61 -10.62 2.30 -1.74
C SER A 61 -11.09 3.44 -2.64
N TRP A 62 -10.20 4.02 -3.45
CA TRP A 62 -10.57 5.05 -4.43
C TRP A 62 -11.52 4.51 -5.51
N ARG A 63 -11.27 3.27 -5.99
CA ARG A 63 -12.16 2.60 -6.94
C ARG A 63 -13.53 2.30 -6.34
N TRP A 64 -13.58 1.98 -5.04
CA TRP A 64 -14.84 1.77 -4.34
C TRP A 64 -15.67 3.07 -4.27
N VAL A 65 -15.06 4.20 -3.87
CA VAL A 65 -15.76 5.50 -3.88
C VAL A 65 -16.27 5.85 -5.27
N ALA A 66 -15.46 5.60 -6.31
CA ALA A 66 -15.79 5.89 -7.70
C ALA A 66 -16.91 4.99 -8.28
N GLY A 67 -17.29 3.91 -7.60
CA GLY A 67 -18.26 2.92 -8.12
C GLY A 67 -17.67 1.91 -9.10
N LEU A 68 -16.34 1.81 -9.18
CA LEU A 68 -15.62 0.91 -10.07
C LEU A 68 -15.41 -0.48 -9.48
N GLN A 69 -15.32 -0.60 -8.15
CA GLN A 69 -15.12 -1.89 -7.47
C GLN A 69 -16.43 -2.67 -7.38
N THR A 70 -17.52 -2.00 -7.02
CA THR A 70 -18.87 -2.57 -7.07
C THR A 70 -19.62 -1.82 -8.16
N LYS A 71 -19.79 -2.45 -9.32
CA LYS A 71 -20.42 -1.80 -10.48
C LYS A 71 -21.75 -1.17 -10.11
N GLY A 72 -21.93 0.10 -10.44
CA GLY A 72 -23.16 0.83 -10.22
C GLY A 72 -23.40 1.36 -8.81
N LYS A 73 -22.43 1.21 -7.88
CA LYS A 73 -22.54 1.70 -6.49
C LYS A 73 -21.36 2.57 -6.15
N ASN A 74 -21.50 3.88 -6.29
CA ASN A 74 -20.53 4.86 -5.81
C ASN A 74 -20.86 5.32 -4.39
N TYR A 75 -19.86 5.86 -3.69
CA TYR A 75 -20.05 6.54 -2.43
C TYR A 75 -20.12 8.05 -2.64
N LEU A 76 -21.21 8.69 -2.16
CA LEU A 76 -21.39 10.14 -2.28
C LEU A 76 -21.37 10.78 -0.89
N ALA A 77 -20.45 11.71 -0.68
CA ALA A 77 -20.38 12.49 0.55
C ALA A 77 -21.64 13.36 0.69
N GLN A 78 -22.20 13.38 1.90
CA GLN A 78 -23.42 14.11 2.20
C GLN A 78 -23.11 15.22 3.22
N THR A 79 -23.56 16.43 2.97
CA THR A 79 -23.37 17.59 3.83
C THR A 79 -23.87 17.33 5.26
N TRP A 80 -25.04 16.71 5.40
CA TRP A 80 -25.59 16.37 6.71
C TRP A 80 -24.69 15.40 7.48
N ASN A 81 -24.06 14.46 6.79
CA ASN A 81 -23.19 13.47 7.42
C ASN A 81 -21.88 14.11 7.89
N ILE A 82 -21.27 14.95 7.05
CA ILE A 82 -20.08 15.74 7.43
C ILE A 82 -20.40 16.60 8.66
N ASN A 83 -21.49 17.34 8.64
CA ASN A 83 -21.90 18.21 9.73
C ASN A 83 -22.20 17.46 11.04
N LYS A 84 -22.76 16.24 10.94
CA LYS A 84 -23.03 15.39 12.10
C LYS A 84 -21.75 14.98 12.84
N PHE A 85 -20.69 14.65 12.11
CA PHE A 85 -19.43 14.15 12.70
C PHE A 85 -18.39 15.24 12.99
N LEU A 86 -18.59 16.45 12.47
CA LEU A 86 -17.69 17.58 12.68
C LEU A 86 -18.37 18.72 13.45
N ASP A 87 -19.38 18.42 14.26
CA ASP A 87 -20.09 19.36 15.15
C ASP A 87 -20.49 20.67 14.45
N LYS A 88 -20.93 20.57 13.18
CA LYS A 88 -21.29 21.72 12.34
C LYS A 88 -20.17 22.75 12.17
N LYS A 89 -18.91 22.32 12.26
CA LYS A 89 -17.73 23.20 12.11
C LYS A 89 -17.76 23.97 10.78
N TYR A 90 -18.26 23.34 9.70
CA TYR A 90 -18.32 23.94 8.39
C TYR A 90 -19.76 24.31 8.03
N GLN A 91 -19.98 25.57 7.71
CA GLN A 91 -21.26 26.06 7.22
C GLN A 91 -21.23 26.15 5.69
N ASN A 92 -22.39 26.01 5.06
CA ASN A 92 -22.56 26.17 3.60
C ASN A 92 -21.66 25.26 2.76
N ILE A 93 -21.59 23.97 3.11
CA ILE A 93 -20.91 22.98 2.29
C ILE A 93 -21.80 22.64 1.09
N GLU A 94 -21.45 23.15 -0.07
CA GLU A 94 -22.13 22.83 -1.32
C GLU A 94 -21.47 21.61 -1.96
N LEU A 95 -22.14 20.47 -1.92
CA LEU A 95 -21.72 19.24 -2.56
C LEU A 95 -22.73 18.83 -3.64
N ILE A 96 -22.26 18.07 -4.62
CA ILE A 96 -23.16 17.45 -5.58
C ILE A 96 -24.07 16.45 -4.85
N GLU A 97 -25.38 16.57 -5.05
CA GLU A 97 -26.36 15.70 -4.39
C GLU A 97 -26.55 14.36 -5.10
N ASN A 98 -26.35 14.34 -6.41
CA ASN A 98 -26.52 13.16 -7.25
C ASN A 98 -25.34 13.02 -8.20
N ALA A 99 -24.76 11.83 -8.27
CA ALA A 99 -23.69 11.51 -9.20
C ALA A 99 -23.79 10.05 -9.66
N TYR A 100 -23.49 9.83 -10.92
CA TYR A 100 -23.40 8.48 -11.48
C TYR A 100 -22.02 7.89 -11.21
N PRO A 101 -21.95 6.56 -10.98
CA PRO A 101 -20.68 5.85 -10.90
C PRO A 101 -19.83 6.07 -12.15
N ILE A 102 -18.51 6.10 -11.97
CA ILE A 102 -17.60 6.11 -13.12
C ILE A 102 -17.73 4.78 -13.86
N VAL A 103 -17.79 4.84 -15.17
CA VAL A 103 -17.86 3.66 -16.03
C VAL A 103 -16.47 3.29 -16.51
N ASP A 104 -16.08 2.03 -16.31
CA ASP A 104 -14.87 1.44 -16.87
C ASP A 104 -15.30 0.14 -17.59
N ASN A 105 -15.21 0.13 -18.90
CA ASN A 105 -15.61 -0.99 -19.74
C ASN A 105 -14.53 -2.07 -19.86
N ARG A 106 -13.35 -1.86 -19.24
CA ARG A 106 -12.27 -2.86 -19.25
C ARG A 106 -12.66 -4.07 -18.40
N GLU A 107 -12.39 -5.24 -18.93
CA GLU A 107 -12.50 -6.48 -18.16
C GLU A 107 -11.21 -6.72 -17.37
N TYR A 108 -11.35 -6.94 -16.08
CA TYR A 108 -10.24 -7.30 -15.21
C TYR A 108 -10.33 -8.78 -14.86
N LYS A 109 -9.30 -9.52 -15.22
CA LYS A 109 -9.16 -10.94 -14.82
C LYS A 109 -8.38 -11.02 -13.51
N ILE A 110 -8.86 -11.85 -12.59
CA ILE A 110 -8.09 -12.23 -11.41
C ILE A 110 -6.97 -13.15 -11.89
N LEU A 111 -5.74 -12.67 -11.80
CA LEU A 111 -4.57 -13.48 -12.09
C LEU A 111 -4.17 -14.23 -10.82
N PRO A 112 -3.88 -15.53 -10.92
CA PRO A 112 -3.30 -16.27 -9.80
C PRO A 112 -1.98 -15.62 -9.40
N ILE A 113 -1.72 -15.59 -8.09
CA ILE A 113 -0.40 -15.20 -7.59
C ILE A 113 0.49 -16.42 -7.78
N ASP A 114 1.24 -16.41 -8.88
CA ASP A 114 2.22 -17.43 -9.18
C ASP A 114 3.57 -17.00 -8.58
N ILE A 115 3.90 -17.60 -7.44
CA ILE A 115 5.19 -17.41 -6.79
C ILE A 115 5.97 -18.69 -6.98
N PRO A 116 7.07 -18.64 -7.75
CA PRO A 116 7.92 -19.81 -7.92
C PRO A 116 8.35 -20.36 -6.55
N LYS A 117 8.01 -21.61 -6.28
CA LYS A 117 8.52 -22.31 -5.09
C LYS A 117 9.97 -22.64 -5.32
N SER A 118 10.87 -22.07 -4.56
CA SER A 118 12.24 -22.54 -4.47
C SER A 118 12.35 -23.50 -3.29
N ASN A 119 12.96 -24.66 -3.56
CA ASN A 119 13.25 -25.64 -2.50
C ASN A 119 14.59 -25.32 -1.80
N ASN A 120 15.37 -24.40 -2.35
CA ASN A 120 16.67 -24.03 -1.82
C ASN A 120 16.57 -22.67 -1.12
N ARG A 121 17.01 -22.63 0.12
CA ARG A 121 17.16 -21.42 0.92
C ARG A 121 18.51 -20.78 0.60
N ASN A 122 18.53 -19.47 0.49
CA ASN A 122 19.74 -18.69 0.32
C ASN A 122 20.28 -18.19 1.68
N ASP A 123 21.53 -17.77 1.69
CA ASP A 123 22.22 -17.28 2.90
C ASP A 123 21.77 -15.85 3.29
N TYR A 124 21.20 -15.11 2.35
CA TYR A 124 20.88 -13.68 2.48
C TYR A 124 19.40 -13.42 2.27
N LEU A 125 18.83 -12.53 3.09
CA LEU A 125 17.43 -12.13 2.99
C LEU A 125 17.33 -10.64 2.66
N ILE A 126 16.42 -10.30 1.76
CA ILE A 126 16.00 -8.93 1.49
C ILE A 126 14.59 -8.70 2.03
N VAL A 127 14.42 -7.61 2.76
CA VAL A 127 13.14 -7.13 3.34
C VAL A 127 12.93 -5.69 2.91
N PHE A 128 11.74 -5.38 2.41
CA PHE A 128 11.36 -4.02 2.07
C PHE A 128 10.54 -3.36 3.18
N GLU A 129 10.47 -2.04 3.15
CA GLU A 129 9.80 -1.21 4.16
C GLU A 129 8.30 -1.48 4.35
N ASN A 130 7.67 -2.15 3.41
CA ASN A 130 6.24 -2.46 3.46
C ASN A 130 5.91 -3.71 4.30
N ASP A 131 6.92 -4.50 4.68
CA ASP A 131 6.72 -5.69 5.49
C ASP A 131 7.91 -5.89 6.45
N LEU A 132 7.76 -5.43 7.67
CA LEU A 132 8.75 -5.53 8.73
C LEU A 132 8.42 -6.62 9.76
N SER A 133 7.44 -7.49 9.48
CA SER A 133 7.10 -8.61 10.35
C SER A 133 8.18 -9.70 10.29
N ASP A 134 8.61 -10.17 11.46
CA ASP A 134 9.50 -11.32 11.63
C ASP A 134 8.73 -12.64 11.91
N GLN A 135 7.40 -12.55 12.03
CA GLN A 135 6.57 -13.74 12.23
C GLN A 135 6.65 -14.66 11.01
N SER A 136 6.73 -15.97 11.27
CA SER A 136 6.75 -17.03 10.26
C SER A 136 7.96 -17.00 9.29
N ILE A 137 8.89 -16.06 9.46
CA ILE A 137 10.18 -16.03 8.76
C ILE A 137 11.26 -16.31 9.79
N LYS A 138 11.99 -17.39 9.60
CA LYS A 138 13.11 -17.76 10.49
C LYS A 138 14.32 -16.84 10.20
N ILE A 139 14.24 -15.61 10.69
CA ILE A 139 15.24 -14.56 10.48
C ILE A 139 16.63 -15.02 10.91
N ASN A 140 16.73 -15.71 12.05
CA ASN A 140 18.00 -16.18 12.62
C ASN A 140 18.76 -17.21 11.77
N ASP A 141 18.10 -17.77 10.76
CA ASP A 141 18.73 -18.76 9.87
C ASP A 141 19.50 -18.11 8.71
N TYR A 142 19.43 -16.77 8.54
CA TYR A 142 20.15 -16.04 7.51
C TYR A 142 21.47 -15.50 8.04
N LYS A 143 22.52 -15.60 7.20
CA LYS A 143 23.83 -15.02 7.54
C LYS A 143 23.75 -13.50 7.62
N LYS A 144 22.96 -12.88 6.73
CA LYS A 144 22.73 -11.44 6.75
C LYS A 144 21.39 -11.08 6.16
N ILE A 145 20.76 -10.05 6.71
CA ILE A 145 19.47 -9.52 6.27
C ILE A 145 19.65 -8.06 5.86
N TYR A 146 19.19 -7.74 4.67
CA TYR A 146 19.26 -6.42 4.08
C TYR A 146 17.87 -5.79 4.07
N PHE A 147 17.73 -4.70 4.80
CA PHE A 147 16.54 -3.87 4.74
C PHE A 147 16.71 -2.83 3.64
N ILE A 148 15.76 -2.79 2.71
CA ILE A 148 15.77 -1.87 1.58
C ILE A 148 14.60 -0.89 1.68
N LEU A 149 14.93 0.40 1.77
CA LEU A 149 13.98 1.49 1.58
C LEU A 149 14.22 2.11 0.21
N LEU A 150 13.24 1.99 -0.69
CA LEU A 150 13.30 2.70 -1.96
C LEU A 150 13.04 4.19 -1.73
N ASP A 151 14.01 5.02 -2.05
CA ASP A 151 13.81 6.46 -2.10
C ASP A 151 13.13 6.93 -3.39
N ASN A 152 13.04 8.24 -3.54
CA ASN A 152 12.34 8.85 -4.67
C ASN A 152 13.06 8.69 -6.02
N SER A 153 14.33 8.30 -6.07
CA SER A 153 15.05 8.07 -7.34
C SER A 153 14.59 6.77 -8.02
N TYR A 154 14.20 5.79 -7.23
CA TYR A 154 13.72 4.49 -7.72
C TYR A 154 12.20 4.41 -7.89
N ARG A 155 11.46 5.42 -7.42
CA ARG A 155 9.99 5.43 -7.44
C ARG A 155 9.44 6.16 -8.64
N SER A 156 8.41 5.59 -9.25
CA SER A 156 7.60 6.27 -10.27
C SER A 156 6.73 7.35 -9.63
N LEU A 157 6.15 7.05 -8.47
CA LEU A 157 5.42 8.02 -7.65
C LEU A 157 6.29 8.46 -6.47
N LYS A 158 6.69 9.73 -6.50
CA LYS A 158 7.52 10.32 -5.45
C LYS A 158 6.71 10.50 -4.15
N LEU A 159 7.23 9.99 -3.05
CA LEU A 159 6.67 10.18 -1.72
C LEU A 159 7.11 11.52 -1.12
N ASP A 160 6.31 12.06 -0.21
CA ASP A 160 6.69 13.20 0.62
C ASP A 160 7.88 12.84 1.52
N SER A 161 8.74 13.82 1.82
CA SER A 161 9.96 13.61 2.61
C SER A 161 9.66 13.10 4.02
N LYS A 162 8.56 13.55 4.64
CA LYS A 162 8.14 13.08 5.97
C LYS A 162 7.72 11.61 5.93
N VAL A 163 7.06 11.16 4.84
CA VAL A 163 6.70 9.74 4.64
C VAL A 163 7.94 8.87 4.52
N LEU A 164 8.93 9.30 3.73
CA LEU A 164 10.21 8.58 3.61
C LEU A 164 10.95 8.53 4.94
N LYS A 165 11.01 9.66 5.65
CA LYS A 165 11.61 9.73 6.99
C LYS A 165 10.93 8.80 7.99
N TYR A 166 9.61 8.77 7.99
CA TYR A 166 8.81 7.87 8.84
C TYR A 166 9.14 6.40 8.54
N LYS A 167 9.10 5.99 7.27
CA LYS A 167 9.45 4.62 6.85
C LYS A 167 10.88 4.26 7.28
N LYS A 168 11.85 5.17 7.09
CA LYS A 168 13.23 4.97 7.52
C LYS A 168 13.32 4.77 9.04
N ASN A 169 12.62 5.59 9.82
CA ASN A 169 12.66 5.50 11.29
C ASN A 169 12.08 4.17 11.81
N ILE A 170 10.98 3.68 11.25
CA ILE A 170 10.42 2.38 11.61
C ILE A 170 11.40 1.25 11.29
N MET A 171 12.06 1.30 10.15
CA MET A 171 13.07 0.30 9.78
C MET A 171 14.26 0.34 10.74
N LEU A 172 14.76 1.53 11.10
CA LEU A 172 15.84 1.68 12.08
C LEU A 172 15.43 1.19 13.48
N GLU A 173 14.18 1.46 13.91
CA GLU A 173 13.67 0.93 15.17
C GLU A 173 13.63 -0.60 15.16
N LYS A 174 13.24 -1.20 14.04
CA LYS A 174 13.25 -2.66 13.88
C LYS A 174 14.69 -3.22 13.94
N LEU A 175 15.63 -2.56 13.27
CA LEU A 175 17.05 -2.94 13.27
C LEU A 175 17.62 -2.95 14.68
N ASN A 176 17.31 -1.94 15.49
CA ASN A 176 17.83 -1.83 16.88
C ASN A 176 17.28 -2.90 17.83
N LYS A 177 16.19 -3.58 17.47
CA LYS A 177 15.55 -4.64 18.29
C LYS A 177 16.03 -6.05 17.97
N ILE A 178 16.74 -6.23 16.88
CA ILE A 178 17.20 -7.53 16.37
C ILE A 178 18.73 -7.50 16.27
N ASN A 179 19.39 -8.65 16.31
CA ASN A 179 20.85 -8.84 16.36
C ASN A 179 21.68 -8.22 15.22
N ASP A 180 23.02 -8.25 15.37
CA ASP A 180 24.07 -7.61 14.54
C ASP A 180 24.15 -8.04 13.06
N ASN A 181 23.32 -8.98 12.59
CA ASN A 181 23.34 -9.45 11.21
C ASN A 181 22.44 -8.66 10.24
N LEU A 182 21.97 -7.48 10.66
CA LEU A 182 21.05 -6.63 9.91
C LEU A 182 21.76 -5.40 9.34
N GLU A 183 21.40 -5.01 8.13
CA GLU A 183 21.91 -3.79 7.50
C GLU A 183 20.78 -3.04 6.76
N LEU A 184 20.66 -1.73 7.03
CA LEU A 184 19.87 -0.84 6.18
C LEU A 184 20.74 -0.46 4.96
N VAL A 185 20.28 -0.88 3.79
CA VAL A 185 20.99 -0.60 2.54
C VAL A 185 20.59 0.77 2.02
N GLU A 186 21.56 1.66 1.90
CA GLU A 186 21.38 2.98 1.32
C GLU A 186 21.27 2.90 -0.22
N GLU A 187 20.66 3.94 -0.79
CA GLU A 187 20.25 4.04 -2.18
C GLU A 187 21.33 3.62 -3.20
N ASP A 188 22.50 4.20 -3.07
CA ASP A 188 23.63 3.97 -3.98
C ASP A 188 24.18 2.53 -3.94
N LYS A 189 23.91 1.82 -2.85
CA LYS A 189 24.37 0.44 -2.64
C LYS A 189 23.37 -0.62 -3.11
N ILE A 190 22.08 -0.27 -3.28
CA ILE A 190 21.03 -1.26 -3.61
C ILE A 190 21.35 -1.98 -4.93
N LYS A 191 21.70 -1.24 -5.97
CA LYS A 191 22.05 -1.84 -7.27
C LYS A 191 23.28 -2.74 -7.16
N LYS A 192 24.34 -2.26 -6.51
CA LYS A 192 25.58 -3.02 -6.32
C LYS A 192 25.32 -4.29 -5.51
N LEU A 193 24.49 -4.22 -4.47
CA LEU A 193 24.10 -5.38 -3.68
C LEU A 193 23.44 -6.45 -4.56
N LEU A 194 22.44 -6.06 -5.36
CA LEU A 194 21.73 -6.98 -6.22
C LEU A 194 22.58 -7.50 -7.40
N GLU A 195 23.57 -6.75 -7.86
CA GLU A 195 24.50 -7.17 -8.91
C GLU A 195 25.55 -8.18 -8.40
N ASN A 196 26.04 -8.00 -7.20
CA ASN A 196 27.15 -8.79 -6.65
C ASN A 196 26.72 -10.12 -6.03
N SER A 197 25.45 -10.30 -5.74
CA SER A 197 24.94 -11.53 -5.13
C SER A 197 23.84 -12.13 -5.97
N LYS A 198 24.07 -13.36 -6.42
CA LYS A 198 23.11 -14.09 -7.29
C LYS A 198 22.03 -14.84 -6.51
N ASN A 199 22.14 -14.93 -5.18
CA ASN A 199 21.33 -15.83 -4.35
C ASN A 199 20.75 -15.12 -3.12
N PHE A 200 19.69 -14.38 -3.33
CA PHE A 200 18.89 -13.79 -2.26
C PHE A 200 17.53 -14.45 -2.14
N ASP A 201 17.10 -14.64 -0.91
CA ASP A 201 15.71 -14.76 -0.58
C ASP A 201 15.13 -13.36 -0.42
N ILE A 202 13.92 -13.13 -0.92
CA ILE A 202 13.25 -11.84 -0.85
C ILE A 202 11.88 -12.06 -0.24
N VAL A 203 11.57 -11.39 0.87
CA VAL A 203 10.19 -11.38 1.38
C VAL A 203 9.29 -10.78 0.30
N TYR A 204 8.27 -11.53 -0.10
CA TYR A 204 7.39 -11.16 -1.21
C TYR A 204 6.74 -9.80 -0.95
N PRO A 205 7.09 -8.75 -1.69
CA PRO A 205 6.70 -7.38 -1.35
C PRO A 205 5.27 -7.04 -1.82
N SER A 206 4.49 -8.04 -2.23
CA SER A 206 3.15 -7.86 -2.77
C SER A 206 3.12 -6.92 -3.99
N ILE A 207 2.03 -6.21 -4.21
CA ILE A 207 1.88 -5.26 -5.30
C ILE A 207 2.36 -3.86 -4.88
N GLY A 208 2.98 -3.12 -5.78
CA GLY A 208 3.41 -1.74 -5.55
C GLY A 208 4.79 -1.43 -6.10
N GLU A 209 5.38 -0.33 -5.64
CA GLU A 209 6.67 0.19 -6.14
C GLU A 209 7.84 -0.78 -5.91
N ASN A 210 7.85 -1.50 -4.77
CA ASN A 210 8.91 -2.46 -4.46
C ASN A 210 8.92 -3.62 -5.47
N MET A 211 7.75 -4.19 -5.79
CA MET A 211 7.63 -5.22 -6.82
C MET A 211 7.97 -4.67 -8.21
N SER A 212 7.54 -3.46 -8.51
CA SER A 212 7.85 -2.80 -9.80
C SER A 212 9.35 -2.56 -9.96
N PHE A 213 10.02 -2.15 -8.89
CA PHE A 213 11.47 -2.02 -8.84
C PHE A 213 12.16 -3.37 -9.09
N LEU A 214 11.78 -4.42 -8.37
CA LEU A 214 12.36 -5.76 -8.56
C LEU A 214 12.18 -6.27 -9.98
N LYS A 215 10.98 -6.18 -10.55
CA LYS A 215 10.71 -6.60 -11.93
C LYS A 215 11.60 -5.87 -12.94
N ARG A 216 11.86 -4.57 -12.73
CA ARG A 216 12.76 -3.78 -13.57
C ARG A 216 14.19 -4.27 -13.46
N ILE A 217 14.72 -4.45 -12.25
CA ILE A 217 16.10 -4.92 -12.03
C ILE A 217 16.29 -6.35 -12.56
N VAL A 218 15.33 -7.24 -12.33
CA VAL A 218 15.37 -8.61 -12.88
C VAL A 218 15.50 -8.60 -14.41
N LYS A 219 14.70 -7.78 -15.08
CA LYS A 219 14.73 -7.65 -16.53
C LYS A 219 16.06 -7.09 -17.04
N GLU A 220 16.60 -6.06 -16.37
CA GLU A 220 17.84 -5.40 -16.74
C GLU A 220 19.08 -6.30 -16.51
N LYS A 221 19.09 -7.04 -15.42
CA LYS A 221 20.29 -7.76 -14.92
C LYS A 221 20.20 -9.28 -15.02
N LYS A 222 19.10 -9.83 -15.53
CA LYS A 222 18.83 -11.28 -15.63
C LYS A 222 19.04 -12.02 -14.29
N LEU A 223 18.57 -11.41 -13.20
CA LEU A 223 18.65 -11.98 -11.86
C LEU A 223 17.61 -13.07 -11.66
N ASN A 224 17.97 -14.10 -10.91
CA ASN A 224 17.02 -15.09 -10.42
C ASN A 224 16.64 -14.75 -8.97
N LEU A 225 15.38 -14.37 -8.74
CA LEU A 225 14.89 -14.02 -7.42
C LEU A 225 14.13 -15.19 -6.80
N ASN A 226 14.44 -15.49 -5.55
CA ASN A 226 13.71 -16.45 -4.75
C ASN A 226 12.78 -15.70 -3.80
N PHE A 227 11.47 -15.79 -4.01
CA PHE A 227 10.49 -15.15 -3.14
C PHE A 227 10.10 -16.04 -1.97
N ILE A 228 10.18 -15.47 -0.77
CA ILE A 228 9.68 -16.08 0.48
C ILE A 228 8.30 -15.51 0.77
N THR A 229 7.35 -16.42 0.99
CA THR A 229 5.97 -16.09 1.37
C THR A 229 5.62 -16.77 2.68
N ARG A 230 4.76 -16.15 3.46
CA ARG A 230 4.21 -16.76 4.67
C ARG A 230 3.06 -17.68 4.33
N SER A 231 2.92 -18.76 5.10
CA SER A 231 1.79 -19.68 4.97
C SER A 231 0.45 -18.99 5.20
N GLU A 232 0.44 -18.03 6.10
CA GLU A 232 -0.72 -17.20 6.45
C GLU A 232 -1.17 -16.36 5.26
N ASP A 233 -0.23 -15.70 4.56
CA ASP A 233 -0.52 -14.90 3.38
C ASP A 233 -1.13 -15.76 2.27
N ILE A 234 -0.48 -16.89 1.94
CA ILE A 234 -0.96 -17.83 0.92
C ILE A 234 -2.37 -18.33 1.26
N PHE A 235 -2.63 -18.65 2.53
CA PHE A 235 -3.93 -19.10 2.96
C PHE A 235 -4.99 -18.00 2.84
N CYS A 236 -4.66 -16.76 3.25
CA CYS A 236 -5.55 -15.61 3.19
C CYS A 236 -5.91 -15.22 1.74
N TRP A 237 -4.99 -15.35 0.80
CA TRP A 237 -5.25 -15.02 -0.60
C TRP A 237 -6.37 -15.83 -1.24
N ASN A 238 -6.59 -17.07 -0.76
CA ASN A 238 -7.72 -17.89 -1.24
C ASN A 238 -9.09 -17.26 -0.97
N PHE A 239 -9.20 -16.36 0.01
CA PHE A 239 -10.44 -15.70 0.40
C PHE A 239 -10.56 -14.26 -0.11
N SER A 240 -9.50 -13.70 -0.72
CA SER A 240 -9.45 -12.29 -1.14
C SER A 240 -10.00 -12.01 -2.54
N ASN A 241 -10.43 -13.02 -3.28
CA ASN A 241 -10.83 -12.92 -4.68
C ASN A 241 -12.28 -12.45 -4.92
N LYS A 242 -13.12 -12.37 -3.87
CA LYS A 242 -14.55 -11.99 -3.94
C LYS A 242 -14.89 -10.73 -3.13
N GLY A 243 -13.85 -9.92 -2.80
CA GLY A 243 -14.01 -8.67 -2.07
C GLY A 243 -14.11 -8.82 -0.54
N TYR A 244 -14.26 -7.69 0.14
CA TYR A 244 -14.15 -7.56 1.59
C TYR A 244 -15.12 -8.48 2.37
N PHE A 245 -16.39 -8.54 2.00
CA PHE A 245 -17.37 -9.31 2.76
C PHE A 245 -17.10 -10.81 2.73
N ASN A 246 -16.62 -11.32 1.58
CA ASN A 246 -16.19 -12.72 1.49
C ASN A 246 -14.96 -12.97 2.37
N PHE A 247 -13.99 -12.08 2.39
CA PHE A 247 -12.83 -12.19 3.26
C PHE A 247 -13.25 -12.15 4.74
N LYS A 248 -14.07 -11.16 5.12
CA LYS A 248 -14.58 -10.98 6.48
C LYS A 248 -15.30 -12.24 7.01
N SER A 249 -16.15 -12.86 6.21
CA SER A 249 -16.89 -14.07 6.62
C SER A 249 -15.97 -15.29 6.87
N ASN A 250 -14.76 -15.28 6.31
CA ASN A 250 -13.76 -16.33 6.49
C ASN A 250 -12.72 -16.05 7.60
N ILE A 251 -12.75 -14.87 8.25
CA ILE A 251 -11.82 -14.53 9.33
C ILE A 251 -11.81 -15.61 10.45
N PRO A 252 -12.96 -16.12 10.97
CA PRO A 252 -12.93 -17.17 11.99
C PRO A 252 -12.18 -18.42 11.54
N LYS A 253 -12.33 -18.83 10.27
CA LYS A 253 -11.61 -19.97 9.70
C LYS A 253 -10.12 -19.71 9.57
N ILE A 254 -9.73 -18.47 9.21
CA ILE A 254 -8.32 -18.08 9.13
C ILE A 254 -7.68 -18.14 10.51
N LEU A 255 -8.31 -17.52 11.51
CA LEU A 255 -7.81 -17.52 12.88
C LEU A 255 -7.68 -18.94 13.45
N ALA A 256 -8.69 -19.79 13.28
CA ALA A 256 -8.64 -21.18 13.75
C ALA A 256 -7.53 -22.03 13.13
N LYS A 257 -6.98 -21.61 11.97
CA LYS A 257 -5.88 -22.34 11.33
C LYS A 257 -4.51 -21.96 11.90
N PHE A 258 -4.35 -20.73 12.42
CA PHE A 258 -3.05 -20.18 12.82
C PHE A 258 -2.97 -19.84 14.32
N GLN A 259 -4.00 -20.15 15.08
CA GLN A 259 -3.97 -20.24 16.55
C GLN A 259 -3.47 -21.61 16.99
#